data_3ccabfd96cef2b39d1e2c87cbba84fde
#
_entry.id   3ccabfd96cef2b39d1e2c87cbba84fde
#
_cell.length_a   1.000
_cell.length_b   1.000
_cell.length_c   1.000
_cell.angle_alpha   90.00
_cell.angle_beta   90.00
_cell.angle_gamma   90.00
#
_symmetry.space_group_name_H-M   'P 1'
#
loop_
_entity.id
_entity.type
_entity.pdbx_description
1 polymer ?
#
loop_
_entity_poly.entity_id
_entity_poly.type
_entity_poly.pdbx_seq_one_letter_code
_entity_poly.pdbx_strand_id
1 'polypeptide(L)'
;RELAAKGKCVIIGRCSDYVLRENEKTLKLFFTAPLEVRAKRIMERLNISKKEAEQVIRKEDRRRADNYRYYTGRVWGSAANVDLTFNTAMNEKYIEECISKAMELEI
;
A
#
# COMPACT_ATOMS: atom_id res chain seq x y z
N ARG A 1 13.06 -12.08 0.29
CA ARG A 1 12.66 -13.50 0.28
C ARG A 1 13.07 -14.26 1.54
N GLU A 2 14.25 -13.98 2.08
CA GLU A 2 14.72 -14.66 3.29
C GLU A 2 13.81 -14.40 4.49
N LEU A 3 13.31 -13.16 4.66
CA LEU A 3 12.40 -12.84 5.75
C LEU A 3 11.08 -13.60 5.64
N ALA A 4 10.53 -13.71 4.44
CA ALA A 4 9.30 -14.47 4.20
C ALA A 4 9.49 -15.97 4.43
N ALA A 5 10.66 -16.48 4.11
CA ALA A 5 11.00 -17.91 4.30
C ALA A 5 11.19 -18.28 5.76
N LYS A 6 11.55 -17.32 6.63
CA LYS A 6 11.77 -17.54 8.06
C LYS A 6 10.53 -17.61 8.92
N GLY A 7 9.35 -17.37 8.34
CA GLY A 7 8.07 -17.43 9.04
C GLY A 7 7.17 -16.25 8.77
N LYS A 8 6.24 -16.00 9.68
CA LYS A 8 5.26 -14.92 9.52
C LYS A 8 5.92 -13.56 9.71
N CYS A 9 5.81 -12.68 8.71
CA CYS A 9 6.33 -11.33 8.78
C CYS A 9 5.47 -10.38 7.94
N VAL A 10 5.61 -9.09 8.24
CA VAL A 10 4.99 -8.01 7.47
C VAL A 10 6.09 -7.22 6.80
N ILE A 11 6.03 -7.11 5.47
CA ILE A 11 7.01 -6.39 4.68
C ILE A 11 6.32 -5.19 4.04
N ILE A 12 6.87 -3.99 4.23
CA ILE A 12 6.26 -2.75 3.77
C ILE A 12 7.12 -2.13 2.66
N GLY A 13 6.48 -1.85 1.51
CA GLY A 13 7.08 -1.10 0.41
C GLY A 13 8.15 -1.84 -0.38
N ARG A 14 8.95 -1.09 -1.11
CA ARG A 14 10.12 -1.54 -1.87
C ARG A 14 9.87 -2.69 -2.85
N CYS A 15 8.71 -2.65 -3.52
CA CYS A 15 8.33 -3.65 -4.52
C CYS A 15 8.23 -5.08 -3.96
N SER A 16 7.99 -5.24 -2.65
CA SER A 16 7.88 -6.55 -2.02
C SER A 16 6.75 -7.40 -2.60
N ASP A 17 5.66 -6.78 -3.04
CA ASP A 17 4.57 -7.45 -3.72
C ASP A 17 5.05 -8.12 -5.02
N TYR A 18 5.93 -7.47 -5.76
CA TYR A 18 6.52 -8.03 -6.98
C TYR A 18 7.53 -9.13 -6.68
N VAL A 19 8.42 -8.90 -5.72
CA VAL A 19 9.44 -9.88 -5.32
C VAL A 19 8.79 -11.19 -4.86
N LEU A 20 7.66 -11.09 -4.16
CA LEU A 20 6.93 -12.25 -3.61
C LEU A 20 5.71 -12.65 -4.46
N ARG A 21 5.64 -12.22 -5.72
CA ARG A 21 4.46 -12.41 -6.58
C ARG A 21 4.06 -13.86 -6.78
N GLU A 22 5.01 -14.78 -6.70
CA GLU A 22 4.78 -16.21 -6.89
C GLU A 22 4.67 -16.98 -5.57
N ASN A 23 4.80 -16.29 -4.44
CA ASN A 23 4.69 -16.94 -3.14
C ASN A 23 3.21 -17.00 -2.74
N GLU A 24 2.63 -18.20 -2.80
CA GLU A 24 1.21 -18.45 -2.48
C GLU A 24 0.85 -18.17 -1.03
N LYS A 25 1.84 -18.18 -0.13
CA LYS A 25 1.64 -17.90 1.30
C LYS A 25 1.78 -16.42 1.63
N THR A 26 1.79 -15.55 0.63
CA THR A 26 1.91 -14.11 0.80
C THR A 26 0.59 -13.44 0.45
N LEU A 27 0.07 -12.65 1.38
CA LEU A 27 -1.09 -11.79 1.13
C LEU A 27 -0.58 -10.40 0.75
N LYS A 28 -0.92 -9.97 -0.45
CA LYS A 28 -0.48 -8.69 -1.01
C LYS A 28 -1.57 -7.66 -0.88
N LEU A 29 -1.28 -6.54 -0.20
CA LEU A 29 -2.23 -5.49 0.09
C LEU A 29 -1.77 -4.15 -0.48
N PHE A 30 -2.72 -3.34 -0.89
CA PHE A 30 -2.50 -1.94 -1.28
C PHE A 30 -3.47 -1.05 -0.51
N PHE A 31 -2.95 0.04 0.05
CA PHE A 31 -3.76 1.01 0.79
C PHE A 31 -3.88 2.29 0.00
N THR A 32 -5.10 2.79 -0.13
CA THR A 32 -5.40 4.04 -0.82
C THR A 32 -6.34 4.90 0.03
N ALA A 33 -6.53 6.14 -0.36
CA ALA A 33 -7.51 7.03 0.26
C ALA A 33 -7.83 8.17 -0.71
N PRO A 34 -9.02 8.80 -0.60
CA PRO A 34 -9.32 9.99 -1.37
C PRO A 34 -8.29 11.10 -1.11
N LEU A 35 -8.00 11.90 -2.13
CA LEU A 35 -7.01 12.96 -2.04
C LEU A 35 -7.27 13.92 -0.87
N GLU A 36 -8.54 14.25 -0.62
CA GLU A 36 -8.92 15.15 0.48
C GLU A 36 -8.54 14.58 1.85
N VAL A 37 -8.75 13.29 2.05
CA VAL A 37 -8.39 12.60 3.30
C VAL A 37 -6.87 12.58 3.48
N ARG A 38 -6.16 12.24 2.43
CA ARG A 38 -4.68 12.21 2.43
C ARG A 38 -4.10 13.59 2.67
N ALA A 39 -4.66 14.62 2.01
CA ALA A 39 -4.23 16.00 2.18
C ALA A 39 -4.40 16.47 3.63
N LYS A 40 -5.53 16.14 4.25
CA LYS A 40 -5.78 16.48 5.65
C LYS A 40 -4.75 15.86 6.58
N ARG A 41 -4.42 14.58 6.37
CA ARG A 41 -3.39 13.88 7.16
C ARG A 41 -2.01 14.54 7.03
N ILE A 42 -1.63 14.93 5.81
CA ILE A 42 -0.35 15.58 5.55
C ILE A 42 -0.31 16.98 6.13
N MET A 43 -1.40 17.75 6.01
CA MET A 43 -1.51 19.08 6.62
C MET A 43 -1.27 19.04 8.13
N GLU A 44 -1.90 18.08 8.81
CA GLU A 44 -1.76 17.90 10.25
C GLU A 44 -0.35 17.47 10.64
N ARG A 45 0.24 16.56 9.89
CA ARG A 45 1.56 16.01 10.18
C ARG A 45 2.69 17.02 9.93
N LEU A 46 2.61 17.76 8.82
CA LEU A 46 3.67 18.68 8.40
C LEU A 46 3.37 20.14 8.71
N ASN A 47 2.16 20.44 9.21
CA ASN A 47 1.72 21.80 9.49
C ASN A 47 1.85 22.73 8.26
N ILE A 48 1.30 22.30 7.14
CA ILE A 48 1.33 23.03 5.87
C ILE A 48 -0.09 23.25 5.34
N SER A 49 -0.22 24.08 4.30
CA SER A 49 -1.52 24.37 3.68
C SER A 49 -2.03 23.18 2.88
N LYS A 50 -3.33 23.21 2.55
CA LYS A 50 -3.96 22.18 1.71
C LYS A 50 -3.28 22.10 0.34
N LYS A 51 -3.01 23.25 -0.28
CA LYS A 51 -2.35 23.31 -1.58
C LYS A 51 -0.96 22.68 -1.56
N GLU A 52 -0.19 22.99 -0.52
CA GLU A 52 1.14 22.40 -0.33
C GLU A 52 1.05 20.88 -0.09
N ALA A 53 0.07 20.45 0.71
CA ALA A 53 -0.15 19.03 0.99
C ALA A 53 -0.48 18.26 -0.29
N GLU A 54 -1.35 18.81 -1.14
CA GLU A 54 -1.69 18.19 -2.41
C GLU A 54 -0.49 18.08 -3.35
N GLN A 55 0.37 19.11 -3.36
CA GLN A 55 1.61 19.07 -4.15
C GLN A 55 2.57 17.98 -3.66
N VAL A 56 2.73 17.85 -2.36
CA VAL A 56 3.56 16.82 -1.74
C VAL A 56 3.04 15.43 -2.13
N ILE A 57 1.74 15.22 -2.02
CA ILE A 57 1.11 13.93 -2.35
C ILE A 57 1.34 13.57 -3.81
N ARG A 58 1.09 14.49 -4.74
CA ARG A 58 1.26 14.23 -6.17
C ARG A 58 2.70 13.91 -6.53
N LYS A 59 3.64 14.64 -5.94
CA LYS A 59 5.07 14.41 -6.16
C LYS A 59 5.51 13.04 -5.64
N GLU A 60 5.10 12.69 -4.43
CA GLU A 60 5.45 11.41 -3.82
C GLU A 60 4.79 10.23 -4.53
N ASP A 61 3.53 10.36 -4.94
CA ASP A 61 2.85 9.31 -5.68
C ASP A 61 3.50 9.08 -7.04
N ARG A 62 3.89 10.16 -7.73
CA ARG A 62 4.59 10.06 -9.00
C ARG A 62 5.92 9.34 -8.82
N ARG A 63 6.67 9.71 -7.79
CA ARG A 63 7.95 9.08 -7.49
C ARG A 63 7.79 7.58 -7.22
N ARG A 64 6.79 7.20 -6.45
CA ARG A 64 6.51 5.79 -6.15
C ARG A 64 6.08 5.03 -7.39
N ALA A 65 5.22 5.62 -8.21
CA ALA A 65 4.74 5.01 -9.45
C ALA A 65 5.88 4.80 -10.44
N ASP A 66 6.75 5.81 -10.59
CA ASP A 66 7.89 5.74 -11.50
C ASP A 66 8.91 4.69 -11.05
N ASN A 67 9.21 4.65 -9.75
CA ASN A 67 10.12 3.66 -9.18
C ASN A 67 9.57 2.25 -9.34
N TYR A 68 8.30 2.05 -9.05
CA TYR A 68 7.67 0.75 -9.19
C TYR A 68 7.71 0.27 -10.63
N ARG A 69 7.38 1.14 -11.58
CA ARG A 69 7.42 0.81 -12.99
C ARG A 69 8.84 0.50 -13.46
N TYR A 70 9.81 1.27 -12.99
CA TYR A 70 11.22 1.06 -13.34
C TYR A 70 11.71 -0.32 -12.92
N TYR A 71 11.40 -0.74 -11.70
CA TYR A 71 11.89 -2.01 -11.16
C TYR A 71 11.03 -3.22 -11.53
N THR A 72 9.75 -3.04 -11.79
CA THR A 72 8.82 -4.17 -11.99
C THR A 72 8.19 -4.21 -13.38
N GLY A 73 8.20 -3.11 -14.12
CA GLY A 73 7.46 -2.97 -15.37
C GLY A 73 5.96 -2.87 -15.21
N ARG A 74 5.46 -2.79 -13.97
CA ARG A 74 4.03 -2.78 -13.65
C ARG A 74 3.54 -1.38 -13.29
N VAL A 75 2.22 -1.20 -13.39
CA VAL A 75 1.55 0.04 -12.97
C VAL A 75 1.31 0.00 -11.46
N TRP A 76 1.88 0.97 -10.73
CA TRP A 76 1.70 1.10 -9.30
C TRP A 76 0.24 1.39 -8.95
N GLY A 77 -0.29 0.67 -7.96
CA GLY A 77 -1.68 0.82 -7.52
C GLY A 77 -2.69 0.04 -8.34
N SER A 78 -2.26 -0.71 -9.35
CA SER A 78 -3.16 -1.57 -10.11
C SER A 78 -3.66 -2.73 -9.24
N ALA A 79 -4.96 -2.98 -9.28
CA ALA A 79 -5.58 -4.09 -8.56
C ALA A 79 -5.02 -5.45 -8.98
N ALA A 80 -4.52 -5.57 -10.20
CA ALA A 80 -3.93 -6.81 -10.71
C ALA A 80 -2.64 -7.22 -9.98
N ASN A 81 -1.98 -6.29 -9.28
CA ASN A 81 -0.71 -6.55 -8.61
C ASN A 81 -0.87 -7.07 -7.18
N VAL A 82 -2.06 -6.96 -6.62
CA VAL A 82 -2.32 -7.24 -5.20
C VAL A 82 -3.55 -8.10 -5.02
N ASP A 83 -3.69 -8.66 -3.84
CA ASP A 83 -4.86 -9.49 -3.50
C ASP A 83 -6.04 -8.64 -3.00
N LEU A 84 -5.74 -7.59 -2.24
CA LEU A 84 -6.74 -6.68 -1.69
C LEU A 84 -6.26 -5.24 -1.73
N THR A 85 -7.18 -4.33 -2.02
CA THR A 85 -6.96 -2.89 -1.93
C THR A 85 -7.95 -2.30 -0.94
N PHE A 86 -7.46 -1.52 0.01
CA PHE A 86 -8.29 -0.89 1.04
C PHE A 86 -8.29 0.62 0.93
N ASN A 87 -9.47 1.20 1.12
CA ASN A 87 -9.63 2.63 1.31
C ASN A 87 -9.45 2.93 2.80
N THR A 88 -8.34 3.58 3.17
CA THR A 88 -8.01 3.85 4.57
C THR A 88 -8.84 4.95 5.22
N ALA A 89 -9.76 5.58 4.46
CA ALA A 89 -10.77 6.46 5.02
C ALA A 89 -11.89 5.70 5.71
N MET A 90 -11.99 4.39 5.46
CA MET A 90 -12.97 3.52 6.11
C MET A 90 -12.55 3.23 7.56
N ASN A 91 -13.47 2.61 8.30
CA ASN A 91 -13.21 2.22 9.68
C ASN A 91 -12.00 1.28 9.77
N GLU A 92 -11.01 1.67 10.56
CA GLU A 92 -9.76 0.92 10.71
C GLU A 92 -10.00 -0.50 11.24
N LYS A 93 -10.91 -0.65 12.18
CA LYS A 93 -11.25 -1.97 12.75
C LYS A 93 -11.83 -2.90 11.68
N TYR A 94 -12.68 -2.37 10.80
CA TYR A 94 -13.21 -3.14 9.68
C TYR A 94 -12.09 -3.65 8.75
N ILE A 95 -11.14 -2.78 8.45
CA ILE A 95 -9.98 -3.15 7.61
C ILE A 95 -9.16 -4.24 8.28
N GLU A 96 -8.88 -4.10 9.58
CA GLU A 96 -8.14 -5.10 10.36
C GLU A 96 -8.84 -6.45 10.37
N GLU A 97 -10.15 -6.47 10.54
CA GLU A 97 -10.94 -7.71 10.52
C GLU A 97 -10.92 -8.37 9.14
N CYS A 98 -10.99 -7.58 8.07
CA CYS A 98 -10.89 -8.10 6.71
C CYS A 98 -9.53 -8.75 6.45
N ILE A 99 -8.46 -8.12 6.88
CA ILE A 99 -7.10 -8.65 6.72
C ILE A 99 -6.93 -9.94 7.51
N SER A 100 -7.38 -9.94 8.78
CA SER A 100 -7.30 -11.12 9.63
C SER A 100 -8.07 -12.30 9.05
N LYS A 101 -9.26 -12.04 8.50
CA LYS A 101 -10.08 -13.08 7.88
C LYS A 101 -9.44 -13.63 6.61
N ALA A 102 -8.88 -12.74 5.79
CA ALA A 102 -8.16 -13.14 4.59
C ALA A 102 -6.95 -14.02 4.91
N MET A 103 -6.19 -13.66 5.93
CA MET A 103 -5.04 -14.45 6.38
C MET A 103 -5.47 -15.83 6.89
N GLU A 104 -6.57 -15.89 7.61
CA GLU A 104 -7.12 -17.14 8.13
C GLU A 104 -7.54 -18.10 7.02
N LEU A 105 -8.15 -17.59 5.95
CA LEU A 105 -8.72 -18.41 4.88
C LEU A 105 -7.76 -18.68 3.74
N GLU A 106 -6.83 -17.78 3.44
CA GLU A 106 -5.98 -17.84 2.25
C GLU A 106 -4.51 -18.21 2.54
N ILE A 107 -4.09 -18.04 3.77
CA ILE A 107 -2.76 -18.39 4.19
C ILE A 107 -2.81 -19.38 5.34
#